data_a7b0970760fdf9724a226e696b75277e
#
_entry.id   a7b0970760fdf9724a226e696b75277e
#
_cell.length_a   1.000
_cell.length_b   1.000
_cell.length_c   1.000
_cell.angle_alpha   90.00
_cell.angle_beta   90.00
_cell.angle_gamma   90.00
#
_symmetry.space_group_name_H-M   'P 1'
#
loop_
_entity.id
_entity.type
_entity.pdbx_description
1 polymer ?
#
loop_
_entity_poly.entity_id
_entity_poly.type
_entity_poly.pdbx_seq_one_letter_code
_entity_poly.pdbx_strand_id
1 'polypeptide(L)'
;MKHIRTVHFVIALCLFGIGLAHAENDIINDAEYEYLRSQHGPKWDAEDKEIDRTLGDIREKNGGKRPNILYILIDDVSFGQMGNRTLNYVTGIKTPRINKFAEEGLSLMRMYTEPSCTPTRAALLTGRHPVRTGLKEVKVALVGEGLPASEVTIAEVLSASGYRTSHVGKWHQGDIEQSYPHNQGFDYAAFPLHQQVQLSLMTDEAADSFRLIGYAKKTQSNAFAVDKKFKPSGLVTGVEAKKGGSAREIDLKPGEKWTQDHYIRMNERYQRQTLEQLRELAKGDKPFFLQYWPLWPLNFVNDQEENLSHNGGHFAEKLQRLDGMMGEVFDEVDKLGIVDNTLVVLMADNGLMHFYPSSASGLNQLIYRGGKTDHLEGGVRVDAFVRWPGVIEAGSAAGDIVHVTDLYTTFARLGQATEYIPTDRVIDGIDQTALLLKGEHHGRRDYVYIYENEILRSVVKQEFKMHVPRPGLPGAGAPVFNLYRDPREEEPFVGLPLWSGASFQDMIKRHMMMIAKYPHAKLGKGRPYEGIENLRPESKDTVATFMSWQPAQQ
;
A
#
# COMPACT_ATOMS: atom_id res chain seq x y z
N MET A 1 -4.87 65.20 69.84
CA MET A 1 -4.92 65.77 68.47
C MET A 1 -3.89 65.06 67.60
N LYS A 2 -4.26 64.06 66.87
CA LYS A 2 -3.53 63.53 65.71
C LYS A 2 -4.50 62.76 64.86
N HIS A 3 -4.75 63.28 63.65
CA HIS A 3 -5.57 62.63 62.64
C HIS A 3 -4.87 61.40 62.08
N ILE A 4 -5.52 60.24 62.14
CA ILE A 4 -5.13 59.05 61.42
C ILE A 4 -6.02 58.97 60.15
N ARG A 5 -5.38 59.14 58.98
CA ARG A 5 -5.99 58.90 57.68
C ARG A 5 -5.90 57.41 57.37
N THR A 6 -7.06 56.76 57.25
CA THR A 6 -7.17 55.36 56.80
C THR A 6 -7.03 55.36 55.29
N VAL A 7 -5.99 54.67 54.78
CA VAL A 7 -5.80 54.40 53.34
C VAL A 7 -6.42 53.06 53.05
N HIS A 8 -7.42 53.03 52.19
CA HIS A 8 -8.03 51.82 51.69
C HIS A 8 -7.18 51.30 50.51
N PHE A 9 -6.55 50.15 50.66
CA PHE A 9 -5.91 49.40 49.59
C PHE A 9 -6.98 48.53 48.89
N VAL A 10 -7.30 48.87 47.67
CA VAL A 10 -8.10 48.00 46.78
C VAL A 10 -7.14 47.02 46.13
N ILE A 11 -7.21 45.75 46.55
CA ILE A 11 -6.48 44.65 45.88
C ILE A 11 -7.34 44.22 44.69
N ALA A 12 -6.90 44.61 43.48
CA ALA A 12 -7.44 44.04 42.24
C ALA A 12 -6.87 42.64 42.04
N LEU A 13 -7.69 41.62 42.25
CA LEU A 13 -7.37 40.21 41.89
C LEU A 13 -7.42 40.09 40.36
N CYS A 14 -6.26 40.15 39.72
CA CYS A 14 -6.11 39.70 38.34
C CYS A 14 -6.15 38.16 38.33
N LEU A 15 -7.28 37.59 38.01
CA LEU A 15 -7.42 36.21 37.62
C LEU A 15 -6.69 35.99 36.28
N PHE A 16 -5.45 35.62 36.33
CA PHE A 16 -4.78 35.03 35.20
C PHE A 16 -5.39 33.64 35.00
N GLY A 17 -6.31 33.57 34.02
CA GLY A 17 -6.74 32.29 33.46
C GLY A 17 -5.48 31.64 32.83
N ILE A 18 -4.90 30.67 33.52
CA ILE A 18 -3.96 29.73 32.92
C ILE A 18 -4.79 28.91 31.97
N GLY A 19 -4.88 29.35 30.72
CA GLY A 19 -5.24 28.47 29.62
C GLY A 19 -4.20 27.37 29.61
N LEU A 20 -4.60 26.17 30.01
CA LEU A 20 -3.86 24.97 29.66
C LEU A 20 -3.85 24.94 28.12
N ALA A 21 -2.79 25.51 27.52
CA ALA A 21 -2.45 25.18 26.16
C ALA A 21 -2.22 23.67 26.18
N HIS A 22 -3.17 22.89 25.67
CA HIS A 22 -2.86 21.57 25.21
C HIS A 22 -1.75 21.78 24.19
N ALA A 23 -0.54 21.36 24.50
CA ALA A 23 0.46 21.15 23.49
C ALA A 23 -0.16 20.11 22.53
N GLU A 24 -0.68 20.55 21.40
CA GLU A 24 -0.98 19.68 20.29
C GLU A 24 0.35 18.99 20.01
N ASN A 25 0.41 17.69 20.28
CA ASN A 25 1.54 16.88 19.88
C ASN A 25 1.46 16.79 18.35
N ASP A 26 2.19 17.68 17.68
CA ASP A 26 2.23 17.72 16.23
C ASP A 26 2.81 16.41 15.67
N ILE A 27 2.26 15.94 14.55
CA ILE A 27 2.82 14.81 13.81
C ILE A 27 4.27 15.14 13.44
N ILE A 28 5.18 14.22 13.72
CA ILE A 28 6.58 14.37 13.32
C ILE A 28 6.71 13.97 11.85
N ASN A 29 6.91 14.93 10.98
CA ASN A 29 7.11 14.72 9.55
C ASN A 29 8.59 14.57 9.17
N ASP A 30 8.85 14.09 7.93
CA ASP A 30 10.21 14.11 7.37
C ASP A 30 10.69 15.56 7.18
N ALA A 31 11.99 15.77 7.34
CA ALA A 31 12.58 17.11 7.29
C ALA A 31 12.42 17.82 5.93
N GLU A 32 12.25 17.07 4.83
CA GLU A 32 11.98 17.67 3.52
C GLU A 32 10.56 18.25 3.46
N TYR A 33 9.59 17.58 4.07
CA TYR A 33 8.23 18.12 4.18
C TYR A 33 8.21 19.40 5.03
N GLU A 34 8.92 19.41 6.16
CA GLU A 34 9.04 20.62 7.00
C GLU A 34 9.68 21.78 6.21
N TYR A 35 10.67 21.47 5.37
CA TYR A 35 11.25 22.47 4.47
C TYR A 35 10.23 23.02 3.47
N LEU A 36 9.43 22.16 2.83
CA LEU A 36 8.33 22.59 1.93
C LEU A 36 7.27 23.41 2.68
N ARG A 37 6.88 22.97 3.88
CA ARG A 37 5.92 23.69 4.70
C ARG A 37 6.42 25.09 5.10
N SER A 38 7.72 25.25 5.35
CA SER A 38 8.32 26.57 5.60
C SER A 38 8.19 27.54 4.41
N GLN A 39 8.08 27.01 3.19
CA GLN A 39 7.95 27.81 1.96
C GLN A 39 6.49 28.05 1.57
N HIS A 40 5.62 27.06 1.76
CA HIS A 40 4.24 27.05 1.25
C HIS A 40 3.18 27.11 2.36
N GLY A 41 3.57 27.07 3.64
CA GLY A 41 2.66 26.97 4.78
C GLY A 41 1.48 27.95 4.75
N PRO A 42 1.71 29.28 4.55
CA PRO A 42 0.60 30.23 4.50
C PRO A 42 -0.45 29.94 3.41
N LYS A 43 -0.01 29.44 2.25
CA LYS A 43 -0.93 29.01 1.17
C LYS A 43 -1.70 27.78 1.61
N TRP A 44 -1.01 26.78 2.15
CA TRP A 44 -1.62 25.52 2.59
C TRP A 44 -2.61 25.72 3.74
N ASP A 45 -2.28 26.58 4.70
CA ASP A 45 -3.18 26.92 5.82
C ASP A 45 -4.49 27.61 5.34
N ALA A 46 -4.39 28.41 4.27
CA ALA A 46 -5.58 29.00 3.64
C ALA A 46 -6.41 27.93 2.90
N GLU A 47 -5.77 27.03 2.17
CA GLU A 47 -6.41 25.91 1.49
C GLU A 47 -7.06 24.94 2.51
N ASP A 48 -6.43 24.69 3.64
CA ASP A 48 -6.96 23.81 4.68
C ASP A 48 -8.29 24.31 5.24
N LYS A 49 -8.44 25.62 5.40
CA LYS A 49 -9.72 26.22 5.82
C LYS A 49 -10.84 26.04 4.78
N GLU A 50 -10.49 26.05 3.49
CA GLU A 50 -11.45 25.78 2.42
C GLU A 50 -11.80 24.29 2.36
N ILE A 51 -10.81 23.41 2.49
CA ILE A 51 -10.99 21.97 2.54
C ILE A 51 -11.89 21.57 3.70
N ASP A 52 -11.65 22.11 4.90
CA ASP A 52 -12.47 21.81 6.09
C ASP A 52 -13.93 22.22 5.91
N ARG A 53 -14.18 23.37 5.25
CA ARG A 53 -15.55 23.78 4.86
C ARG A 53 -16.16 22.81 3.86
N THR A 54 -15.44 22.49 2.78
CA THR A 54 -15.89 21.54 1.75
C THR A 54 -16.21 20.17 2.35
N LEU A 55 -15.35 19.66 3.23
CA LEU A 55 -15.59 18.39 3.96
C LEU A 55 -16.80 18.51 4.90
N GLY A 56 -17.03 19.70 5.49
CA GLY A 56 -18.22 20.00 6.27
C GLY A 56 -19.48 19.91 5.43
N ASP A 57 -19.50 20.57 4.28
CA ASP A 57 -20.63 20.60 3.35
C ASP A 57 -20.95 19.19 2.79
N ILE A 58 -19.91 18.42 2.45
CA ILE A 58 -20.05 17.02 2.02
C ILE A 58 -20.72 16.18 3.11
N ARG A 59 -20.29 16.32 4.36
CA ARG A 59 -20.90 15.61 5.50
C ARG A 59 -22.34 16.02 5.72
N GLU A 60 -22.63 17.31 5.69
CA GLU A 60 -24.00 17.82 5.85
C GLU A 60 -24.92 17.25 4.78
N LYS A 61 -24.50 17.27 3.49
CA LYS A 61 -25.21 16.66 2.37
C LYS A 61 -25.45 15.15 2.56
N ASN A 62 -24.54 14.45 3.24
CA ASN A 62 -24.64 13.02 3.54
C ASN A 62 -25.22 12.71 4.94
N GLY A 63 -26.02 13.61 5.50
CA GLY A 63 -26.71 13.41 6.78
C GLY A 63 -25.76 13.33 7.98
N GLY A 64 -24.65 14.07 7.95
CA GLY A 64 -23.62 14.09 8.99
C GLY A 64 -22.61 12.95 8.94
N LYS A 65 -22.72 12.05 7.96
CA LYS A 65 -21.84 10.88 7.82
C LYS A 65 -20.51 11.25 7.18
N ARG A 66 -19.43 10.72 7.74
CA ARG A 66 -18.11 10.74 7.11
C ARG A 66 -18.08 9.76 5.92
N PRO A 67 -17.19 9.97 4.93
CA PRO A 67 -17.14 9.09 3.77
C PRO A 67 -16.75 7.67 4.15
N ASN A 68 -17.32 6.70 3.46
CA ASN A 68 -16.76 5.35 3.40
C ASN A 68 -15.48 5.37 2.55
N ILE A 69 -14.57 4.48 2.84
CA ILE A 69 -13.32 4.31 2.09
C ILE A 69 -13.23 2.86 1.62
N LEU A 70 -13.25 2.66 0.31
CA LEU A 70 -12.96 1.37 -0.33
C LEU A 70 -11.59 1.48 -1.00
N TYR A 71 -10.62 0.73 -0.50
CA TYR A 71 -9.27 0.72 -1.03
C TYR A 71 -8.93 -0.62 -1.69
N ILE A 72 -8.66 -0.57 -2.99
CA ILE A 72 -8.35 -1.74 -3.82
C ILE A 72 -6.89 -1.66 -4.25
N LEU A 73 -6.09 -2.68 -3.91
CA LEU A 73 -4.68 -2.76 -4.25
C LEU A 73 -4.40 -4.00 -5.08
N ILE A 74 -4.12 -3.79 -6.35
CA ILE A 74 -3.81 -4.85 -7.32
C ILE A 74 -2.32 -5.14 -7.29
N ASP A 75 -1.96 -6.43 -7.36
CA ASP A 75 -0.60 -6.89 -7.18
C ASP A 75 0.16 -7.00 -8.50
N ASP A 76 1.38 -6.46 -8.55
CA ASP A 76 2.34 -6.59 -9.65
C ASP A 76 1.76 -6.17 -11.03
N VAL A 77 1.26 -4.95 -11.16
CA VAL A 77 0.78 -4.37 -12.43
C VAL A 77 1.53 -3.09 -12.73
N SER A 78 2.17 -3.04 -13.91
CA SER A 78 2.93 -1.86 -14.34
C SER A 78 2.03 -0.73 -14.83
N PHE A 79 2.56 0.48 -14.79
CA PHE A 79 1.88 1.67 -15.32
C PHE A 79 1.44 1.49 -16.78
N GLY A 80 0.19 1.82 -17.06
CA GLY A 80 -0.43 1.72 -18.38
C GLY A 80 -1.02 0.35 -18.73
N GLN A 81 -0.95 -0.63 -17.82
CA GLN A 81 -1.56 -1.93 -18.06
C GLN A 81 -3.04 -1.99 -17.67
N MET A 82 -3.53 -1.06 -16.86
CA MET A 82 -4.95 -0.94 -16.52
C MET A 82 -5.41 0.52 -16.55
N GLY A 83 -6.71 0.74 -16.71
CA GLY A 83 -7.32 2.08 -16.62
C GLY A 83 -6.94 3.06 -17.74
N ASN A 84 -6.18 2.64 -18.74
CA ASN A 84 -5.78 3.46 -19.86
C ASN A 84 -6.09 2.79 -21.20
N ARG A 85 -7.17 3.20 -21.84
CA ARG A 85 -7.66 2.60 -23.08
C ARG A 85 -6.62 2.58 -24.19
N THR A 86 -5.87 3.65 -24.39
CA THR A 86 -4.87 3.76 -25.46
C THR A 86 -3.72 2.77 -25.24
N LEU A 87 -3.16 2.73 -24.04
CA LEU A 87 -2.09 1.80 -23.71
C LEU A 87 -2.58 0.34 -23.71
N ASN A 88 -3.80 0.10 -23.28
CA ASN A 88 -4.43 -1.23 -23.36
C ASN A 88 -4.49 -1.74 -24.81
N TYR A 89 -4.83 -0.90 -25.79
CA TYR A 89 -4.81 -1.30 -27.21
C TYR A 89 -3.41 -1.67 -27.70
N VAL A 90 -2.39 -0.94 -27.29
CA VAL A 90 -1.00 -1.22 -27.68
C VAL A 90 -0.53 -2.56 -27.11
N THR A 91 -0.89 -2.87 -25.88
CA THR A 91 -0.47 -4.08 -25.17
C THR A 91 -1.36 -5.29 -25.45
N GLY A 92 -2.55 -5.09 -26.02
CA GLY A 92 -3.56 -6.12 -26.19
C GLY A 92 -4.27 -6.53 -24.89
N ILE A 93 -3.99 -5.85 -23.78
CA ILE A 93 -4.68 -6.01 -22.50
C ILE A 93 -6.06 -5.33 -22.59
N LYS A 94 -7.07 -5.92 -21.97
CA LYS A 94 -8.42 -5.38 -21.96
C LYS A 94 -8.93 -5.24 -20.53
N THR A 95 -9.09 -3.99 -20.09
CA THR A 95 -9.64 -3.67 -18.77
C THR A 95 -10.80 -2.67 -18.86
N PRO A 96 -11.90 -3.00 -19.58
CA PRO A 96 -12.96 -2.05 -19.87
C PRO A 96 -13.68 -1.51 -18.64
N ARG A 97 -13.79 -2.30 -17.56
CA ARG A 97 -14.44 -1.88 -16.31
C ARG A 97 -13.55 -0.93 -15.51
N ILE A 98 -12.26 -1.23 -15.42
CA ILE A 98 -11.26 -0.35 -14.77
C ILE A 98 -11.06 0.92 -15.62
N ASN A 99 -11.07 0.81 -16.96
CA ASN A 99 -11.02 1.99 -17.84
C ASN A 99 -12.20 2.94 -17.59
N LYS A 100 -13.41 2.40 -17.49
CA LYS A 100 -14.60 3.19 -17.15
C LYS A 100 -14.47 3.83 -15.77
N PHE A 101 -14.01 3.08 -14.77
CA PHE A 101 -13.77 3.60 -13.43
C PHE A 101 -12.78 4.78 -13.43
N ALA A 102 -11.69 4.68 -14.19
CA ALA A 102 -10.71 5.75 -14.36
C ALA A 102 -11.31 6.99 -15.05
N GLU A 103 -12.16 6.78 -16.10
CA GLU A 103 -12.87 7.83 -16.81
C GLU A 103 -13.94 8.53 -15.92
N GLU A 104 -14.42 7.88 -14.86
CA GLU A 104 -15.38 8.43 -13.89
C GLU A 104 -14.72 9.08 -12.66
N GLY A 105 -13.40 9.16 -12.62
CA GLY A 105 -12.64 9.67 -11.48
C GLY A 105 -11.41 10.49 -11.87
N LEU A 106 -10.48 10.59 -10.93
CA LEU A 106 -9.17 11.24 -11.07
C LEU A 106 -8.09 10.19 -11.30
N SER A 107 -7.29 10.36 -12.35
CA SER A 107 -6.07 9.58 -12.60
C SER A 107 -4.85 10.26 -11.96
N LEU A 108 -4.19 9.60 -11.01
CA LEU A 108 -2.96 10.06 -10.39
C LEU A 108 -1.76 9.63 -11.25
N MET A 109 -1.32 10.51 -12.15
CA MET A 109 -0.33 10.19 -13.17
C MET A 109 1.09 9.97 -12.63
N ARG A 110 1.36 10.40 -11.40
CA ARG A 110 2.65 10.24 -10.71
C ARG A 110 2.47 9.63 -9.32
N MET A 111 1.72 8.51 -9.27
CA MET A 111 1.60 7.70 -8.07
C MET A 111 2.83 6.83 -7.89
N TYR A 112 3.54 7.02 -6.80
CA TYR A 112 4.72 6.25 -6.42
C TYR A 112 4.42 5.27 -5.30
N THR A 113 5.02 4.10 -5.40
CA THR A 113 4.99 3.05 -4.39
C THR A 113 6.41 2.69 -3.98
N GLU A 114 6.53 1.74 -3.06
CA GLU A 114 7.80 1.06 -2.83
C GLU A 114 8.05 0.01 -3.93
N PRO A 115 9.29 -0.45 -4.14
CA PRO A 115 9.61 -1.34 -5.26
C PRO A 115 8.99 -2.74 -5.19
N SER A 116 8.33 -3.11 -4.10
CA SER A 116 7.76 -4.46 -3.93
C SER A 116 6.61 -4.52 -2.93
N CYS A 117 5.86 -5.63 -2.96
CA CYS A 117 4.56 -5.76 -2.30
C CYS A 117 4.59 -5.61 -0.77
N THR A 118 5.46 -6.33 -0.03
CA THR A 118 5.52 -6.18 1.44
C THR A 118 5.86 -4.74 1.84
N PRO A 119 6.91 -4.11 1.28
CA PRO A 119 7.22 -2.71 1.53
C PRO A 119 6.07 -1.74 1.23
N THR A 120 5.44 -1.83 0.06
CA THR A 120 4.33 -0.95 -0.31
C THR A 120 3.15 -1.07 0.65
N ARG A 121 2.79 -2.30 1.02
CA ARG A 121 1.68 -2.55 1.95
C ARG A 121 2.00 -2.05 3.35
N ALA A 122 3.25 -2.19 3.81
CA ALA A 122 3.72 -1.62 5.07
C ALA A 122 3.67 -0.09 5.05
N ALA A 123 4.15 0.53 3.97
CA ALA A 123 4.13 1.99 3.79
C ALA A 123 2.71 2.56 3.82
N LEU A 124 1.77 1.90 3.12
CA LEU A 124 0.35 2.26 3.15
C LEU A 124 -0.24 2.15 4.56
N LEU A 125 -0.02 1.01 5.21
CA LEU A 125 -0.63 0.72 6.51
C LEU A 125 -0.15 1.66 7.60
N THR A 126 1.10 2.10 7.55
CA THR A 126 1.73 2.86 8.65
C THR A 126 2.00 4.33 8.34
N GLY A 127 1.88 4.75 7.07
CA GLY A 127 2.27 6.10 6.63
C GLY A 127 3.79 6.33 6.68
N ARG A 128 4.60 5.27 6.75
CA ARG A 128 6.04 5.32 6.97
C ARG A 128 6.81 4.52 5.92
N HIS A 129 7.97 5.03 5.50
CA HIS A 129 8.83 4.22 4.64
C HIS A 129 9.18 2.87 5.30
N PRO A 130 9.19 1.75 4.55
CA PRO A 130 9.43 0.40 5.09
C PRO A 130 10.75 0.23 5.83
N VAL A 131 11.74 1.04 5.49
CA VAL A 131 13.01 1.07 6.23
C VAL A 131 12.80 1.43 7.69
N ARG A 132 11.78 2.23 8.02
CA ARG A 132 11.44 2.62 9.40
C ARG A 132 10.70 1.54 10.17
N THR A 133 9.90 0.71 9.47
CA THR A 133 9.08 -0.35 10.09
C THR A 133 9.80 -1.71 10.15
N GLY A 134 10.92 -1.85 9.43
CA GLY A 134 11.65 -3.10 9.28
C GLY A 134 11.11 -4.03 8.17
N LEU A 135 9.94 -3.75 7.59
CA LEU A 135 9.34 -4.54 6.50
C LEU A 135 9.88 -4.11 5.12
N LYS A 136 11.17 -4.01 4.99
CA LYS A 136 11.91 -3.46 3.85
C LYS A 136 12.11 -4.41 2.68
N GLU A 137 11.78 -5.69 2.85
CA GLU A 137 11.93 -6.74 1.83
C GLU A 137 10.70 -7.65 1.77
N VAL A 138 10.54 -8.35 0.65
CA VAL A 138 9.45 -9.31 0.44
C VAL A 138 9.53 -10.42 1.49
N LYS A 139 8.45 -10.59 2.27
CA LYS A 139 8.36 -11.69 3.23
C LYS A 139 7.85 -12.95 2.54
N VAL A 140 8.49 -14.07 2.86
CA VAL A 140 8.09 -15.40 2.41
C VAL A 140 7.44 -16.17 3.57
N ALA A 141 6.91 -17.36 3.28
CA ALA A 141 6.29 -18.18 4.32
C ALA A 141 7.29 -18.65 5.37
N LEU A 142 6.81 -18.88 6.58
CA LEU A 142 7.54 -19.51 7.68
C LEU A 142 8.77 -18.72 8.17
N VAL A 143 8.77 -17.40 8.04
CA VAL A 143 9.88 -16.58 8.54
C VAL A 143 9.78 -16.27 10.03
N GLY A 144 8.58 -16.39 10.63
CA GLY A 144 8.36 -16.05 12.04
C GLY A 144 8.57 -14.56 12.34
N GLU A 145 8.30 -13.70 11.37
CA GLU A 145 8.46 -12.26 11.46
C GLU A 145 7.24 -11.55 10.86
N GLY A 146 7.04 -10.30 11.24
CA GLY A 146 5.97 -9.50 10.66
C GLY A 146 5.90 -8.07 11.20
N LEU A 147 4.84 -7.38 10.82
CA LEU A 147 4.54 -6.03 11.29
C LEU A 147 4.51 -6.03 12.82
N PRO A 148 5.33 -5.21 13.48
CA PRO A 148 5.33 -5.20 14.94
C PRO A 148 4.04 -4.57 15.48
N ALA A 149 3.56 -5.09 16.61
CA ALA A 149 2.39 -4.56 17.30
C ALA A 149 2.55 -3.11 17.80
N SER A 150 3.77 -2.59 17.78
CA SER A 150 4.05 -1.19 18.12
C SER A 150 3.79 -0.22 16.98
N GLU A 151 3.66 -0.67 15.75
CA GLU A 151 3.23 0.18 14.64
C GLU A 151 1.73 0.44 14.76
N VAL A 152 1.30 1.59 14.27
CA VAL A 152 -0.12 2.00 14.28
C VAL A 152 -0.58 2.08 12.84
N THR A 153 -1.48 1.19 12.48
CA THR A 153 -2.00 1.10 11.11
C THR A 153 -3.14 2.10 10.86
N ILE A 154 -3.37 2.42 9.60
CA ILE A 154 -4.53 3.24 9.21
C ILE A 154 -5.88 2.61 9.65
N ALA A 155 -5.95 1.29 9.74
CA ALA A 155 -7.13 0.61 10.24
C ALA A 155 -7.33 0.88 11.74
N GLU A 156 -6.26 0.93 12.54
CA GLU A 156 -6.33 1.30 13.95
C GLU A 156 -6.73 2.77 14.12
N VAL A 157 -6.13 3.68 13.34
CA VAL A 157 -6.46 5.11 13.34
C VAL A 157 -7.94 5.33 13.01
N LEU A 158 -8.44 4.73 11.94
CA LEU A 158 -9.84 4.84 11.55
C LEU A 158 -10.79 4.13 12.52
N SER A 159 -10.41 2.95 13.03
CA SER A 159 -11.19 2.24 14.06
C SER A 159 -11.34 3.08 15.34
N ALA A 160 -10.27 3.76 15.78
CA ALA A 160 -10.30 4.66 16.93
C ALA A 160 -11.27 5.83 16.74
N SER A 161 -11.41 6.33 15.51
CA SER A 161 -12.39 7.36 15.17
C SER A 161 -13.81 6.82 14.94
N GLY A 162 -14.02 5.50 15.06
CA GLY A 162 -15.34 4.86 15.00
C GLY A 162 -15.73 4.28 13.64
N TYR A 163 -14.80 4.13 12.70
CA TYR A 163 -15.01 3.36 11.48
C TYR A 163 -15.16 1.86 11.79
N ARG A 164 -15.96 1.17 10.97
CA ARG A 164 -15.91 -0.28 10.85
C ARG A 164 -14.83 -0.63 9.85
N THR A 165 -13.97 -1.61 10.16
CA THR A 165 -12.79 -1.90 9.36
C THR A 165 -12.79 -3.36 8.90
N SER A 166 -12.53 -3.59 7.61
CA SER A 166 -12.46 -4.94 7.05
C SER A 166 -11.31 -5.08 6.07
N HIS A 167 -10.65 -6.25 6.09
CA HIS A 167 -9.60 -6.62 5.14
C HIS A 167 -9.93 -7.93 4.46
N VAL A 168 -9.87 -7.97 3.13
CA VAL A 168 -10.08 -9.19 2.33
C VAL A 168 -8.97 -9.31 1.28
N GLY A 169 -8.35 -10.49 1.23
CA GLY A 169 -7.32 -10.82 0.25
C GLY A 169 -5.88 -10.79 0.80
N LYS A 170 -4.90 -10.59 -0.07
CA LYS A 170 -3.47 -10.68 0.25
C LYS A 170 -3.07 -9.76 1.40
N TRP A 171 -2.54 -10.31 2.49
CA TRP A 171 -2.02 -9.51 3.61
C TRP A 171 -0.53 -9.18 3.46
N HIS A 172 0.30 -10.19 3.44
CA HIS A 172 1.74 -10.10 3.17
C HIS A 172 2.55 -9.22 4.15
N GLN A 173 2.10 -9.14 5.41
CA GLN A 173 2.76 -8.36 6.46
C GLN A 173 3.29 -9.24 7.61
N GLY A 174 3.45 -10.54 7.36
CA GLY A 174 4.00 -11.50 8.30
C GLY A 174 3.09 -12.67 8.61
N ASP A 175 3.66 -13.69 9.24
CA ASP A 175 3.03 -14.98 9.55
C ASP A 175 2.98 -15.28 11.05
N ILE A 176 3.11 -14.25 11.89
CA ILE A 176 3.02 -14.32 13.35
C ILE A 176 1.71 -13.67 13.83
N GLU A 177 1.17 -14.12 14.95
CA GLU A 177 -0.13 -13.72 15.48
C GLU A 177 -0.32 -12.20 15.58
N GLN A 178 0.66 -11.51 16.16
CA GLN A 178 0.57 -10.04 16.33
C GLN A 178 0.49 -9.26 15.01
N SER A 179 0.95 -9.84 13.89
CA SER A 179 0.95 -9.19 12.57
C SER A 179 -0.30 -9.46 11.75
N TYR A 180 -1.23 -10.30 12.23
CA TYR A 180 -2.46 -10.58 11.49
C TYR A 180 -3.39 -9.38 11.44
N PRO A 181 -4.17 -9.18 10.35
CA PRO A 181 -4.96 -7.96 10.17
C PRO A 181 -5.93 -7.69 11.33
N HIS A 182 -6.57 -8.73 11.90
CA HIS A 182 -7.51 -8.55 13.02
C HIS A 182 -6.83 -8.12 14.33
N ASN A 183 -5.50 -8.24 14.42
CA ASN A 183 -4.66 -7.71 15.50
C ASN A 183 -3.99 -6.38 15.13
N GLN A 184 -4.26 -5.89 13.90
CA GLN A 184 -3.74 -4.65 13.33
C GLN A 184 -4.88 -3.70 12.91
N GLY A 185 -5.96 -3.68 13.70
CA GLY A 185 -7.04 -2.70 13.61
C GLY A 185 -8.25 -3.11 12.78
N PHE A 186 -8.27 -4.27 12.13
CA PHE A 186 -9.42 -4.71 11.34
C PHE A 186 -10.42 -5.50 12.18
N ASP A 187 -11.71 -5.09 12.12
CA ASP A 187 -12.81 -5.78 12.81
C ASP A 187 -13.11 -7.15 12.18
N TYR A 188 -12.87 -7.28 10.88
CA TYR A 188 -12.98 -8.52 10.11
C TYR A 188 -11.80 -8.67 9.16
N ALA A 189 -11.29 -9.88 9.01
CA ALA A 189 -10.24 -10.21 8.06
C ALA A 189 -10.42 -11.60 7.45
N ALA A 190 -10.23 -11.70 6.13
CA ALA A 190 -10.11 -12.96 5.41
C ALA A 190 -8.91 -12.86 4.47
N PHE A 191 -7.87 -13.66 4.73
CA PHE A 191 -6.58 -13.46 4.08
C PHE A 191 -5.74 -14.74 4.01
N PRO A 192 -4.86 -14.88 2.99
CA PRO A 192 -3.80 -15.87 3.03
C PRO A 192 -2.63 -15.35 3.84
N LEU A 193 -1.94 -16.23 4.54
CA LEU A 193 -0.69 -15.91 5.24
C LEU A 193 0.48 -15.69 4.28
N HIS A 194 0.38 -16.24 3.07
CA HIS A 194 1.43 -16.21 2.07
C HIS A 194 1.08 -15.28 0.91
N GLN A 195 2.09 -14.87 0.17
CA GLN A 195 1.90 -14.09 -1.06
C GLN A 195 1.38 -14.99 -2.19
N GLN A 196 0.62 -14.41 -3.14
CA GLN A 196 -0.08 -15.17 -4.18
C GLN A 196 0.81 -16.01 -5.08
N VAL A 197 2.02 -15.53 -5.40
CA VAL A 197 2.98 -16.27 -6.21
C VAL A 197 3.36 -17.58 -5.51
N GLN A 198 3.68 -17.50 -4.22
CA GLN A 198 4.03 -18.67 -3.43
C GLN A 198 2.87 -19.66 -3.36
N LEU A 199 1.64 -19.16 -3.16
CA LEU A 199 0.45 -20.01 -3.14
C LEU A 199 0.24 -20.74 -4.46
N SER A 200 0.41 -20.07 -5.60
CA SER A 200 0.26 -20.72 -6.90
C SER A 200 1.36 -21.74 -7.18
N LEU A 201 2.59 -21.50 -6.69
CA LEU A 201 3.72 -22.41 -6.84
C LEU A 201 3.66 -23.64 -5.92
N MET A 202 2.92 -23.58 -4.83
CA MET A 202 2.78 -24.67 -3.87
C MET A 202 1.71 -25.69 -4.27
N THR A 203 1.02 -25.52 -5.40
CA THR A 203 0.04 -26.48 -5.87
C THR A 203 0.70 -27.76 -6.36
N ASP A 204 0.01 -28.91 -6.27
CA ASP A 204 0.54 -30.19 -6.75
C ASP A 204 0.86 -30.12 -8.26
N GLU A 205 0.00 -29.47 -9.04
CA GLU A 205 0.20 -29.28 -10.50
C GLU A 205 1.44 -28.44 -10.80
N ALA A 206 1.77 -27.43 -9.98
CA ALA A 206 2.97 -26.64 -10.14
C ALA A 206 4.23 -27.47 -9.90
N ALA A 207 4.20 -28.42 -8.97
CA ALA A 207 5.31 -29.34 -8.73
C ALA A 207 5.58 -30.24 -9.93
N ASP A 208 4.53 -30.65 -10.65
CA ASP A 208 4.62 -31.59 -11.78
C ASP A 208 4.78 -30.91 -13.14
N SER A 209 4.13 -29.75 -13.35
CA SER A 209 4.00 -29.09 -14.65
C SER A 209 4.47 -27.63 -14.67
N PHE A 210 5.50 -27.31 -13.91
CA PHE A 210 6.02 -25.95 -13.83
C PHE A 210 6.41 -25.42 -15.23
N ARG A 211 5.49 -24.67 -15.84
CA ARG A 211 5.67 -24.03 -17.14
C ARG A 211 5.85 -22.53 -17.01
N LEU A 212 6.97 -22.09 -16.45
CA LEU A 212 7.44 -20.75 -16.79
C LEU A 212 7.88 -20.78 -18.24
N ILE A 213 7.16 -20.10 -19.10
CA ILE A 213 7.46 -20.01 -20.52
C ILE A 213 8.89 -19.47 -20.66
N GLY A 214 9.78 -20.26 -21.27
CA GLY A 214 11.15 -19.89 -21.60
C GLY A 214 12.25 -20.36 -20.66
N TYR A 215 11.95 -20.94 -19.49
CA TYR A 215 12.97 -21.54 -18.61
C TYR A 215 12.96 -23.07 -18.66
N ALA A 216 14.15 -23.66 -18.63
CA ALA A 216 14.26 -25.11 -18.52
C ALA A 216 13.67 -25.56 -17.15
N LYS A 217 12.89 -26.64 -17.16
CA LYS A 217 12.24 -27.24 -15.97
C LYS A 217 13.18 -27.37 -14.77
N LYS A 218 14.45 -27.68 -15.01
CA LYS A 218 15.49 -27.81 -13.97
C LYS A 218 15.88 -26.48 -13.33
N THR A 219 15.94 -25.39 -14.09
CA THR A 219 16.29 -24.06 -13.58
C THR A 219 15.15 -23.50 -12.73
N GLN A 220 13.92 -23.78 -13.11
CA GLN A 220 12.71 -23.37 -12.39
C GLN A 220 12.60 -24.10 -11.05
N SER A 221 12.82 -25.41 -11.03
CA SER A 221 12.80 -26.19 -9.79
C SER A 221 13.87 -25.77 -8.79
N ASN A 222 14.99 -25.21 -9.25
CA ASN A 222 16.04 -24.71 -8.37
C ASN A 222 15.84 -23.27 -7.89
N ALA A 223 15.22 -22.41 -8.72
CA ALA A 223 14.97 -21.00 -8.36
C ALA A 223 13.82 -20.85 -7.36
N PHE A 224 12.86 -21.76 -7.39
CA PHE A 224 11.65 -21.73 -6.56
C PHE A 224 11.43 -23.05 -5.81
N ALA A 225 12.48 -23.88 -5.69
CA ALA A 225 12.40 -25.10 -4.90
C ALA A 225 11.99 -24.71 -3.47
N VAL A 226 10.70 -24.59 -3.28
CA VAL A 226 10.12 -24.96 -1.98
C VAL A 226 10.72 -26.33 -1.74
N ASP A 227 11.66 -26.44 -0.81
CA ASP A 227 12.39 -27.67 -0.52
C ASP A 227 11.35 -28.81 -0.51
N LYS A 228 11.62 -29.92 -1.23
CA LYS A 228 10.71 -31.08 -1.29
C LYS A 228 10.29 -31.59 0.08
N LYS A 229 10.96 -31.11 1.14
CA LYS A 229 10.62 -31.31 2.54
C LYS A 229 9.36 -30.53 2.98
N PHE A 230 9.08 -29.36 2.37
CA PHE A 230 7.82 -28.67 2.55
C PHE A 230 6.84 -29.21 1.52
N LYS A 231 6.08 -30.21 1.92
CA LYS A 231 4.94 -30.63 1.11
C LYS A 231 4.00 -29.44 0.97
N PRO A 232 3.62 -29.03 -0.25
CA PRO A 232 2.68 -27.91 -0.45
C PRO A 232 1.43 -28.03 0.43
N SER A 233 0.93 -29.24 0.59
CA SER A 233 -0.22 -29.59 1.44
C SER A 233 -0.05 -29.33 2.94
N GLY A 234 1.18 -29.06 3.39
CA GLY A 234 1.47 -28.77 4.81
C GLY A 234 1.38 -27.29 5.17
N LEU A 235 1.14 -26.39 4.22
CA LEU A 235 1.08 -24.95 4.50
C LEU A 235 -0.36 -24.48 4.72
N VAL A 236 -0.53 -23.50 5.60
CA VAL A 236 -1.79 -22.78 5.77
C VAL A 236 -2.01 -21.89 4.55
N THR A 237 -3.12 -22.07 3.87
CA THR A 237 -3.43 -21.39 2.62
C THR A 237 -4.24 -20.11 2.83
N GLY A 238 -5.25 -20.15 3.70
CA GLY A 238 -6.05 -18.98 4.04
C GLY A 238 -6.68 -19.09 5.42
N VAL A 239 -6.92 -17.95 6.02
CA VAL A 239 -7.54 -17.83 7.34
C VAL A 239 -8.62 -16.77 7.35
N GLU A 240 -9.53 -16.88 8.30
CA GLU A 240 -10.55 -15.88 8.62
C GLU A 240 -10.48 -15.54 10.10
N ALA A 241 -10.69 -14.28 10.44
CA ALA A 241 -10.67 -13.84 11.84
C ALA A 241 -11.53 -12.59 12.05
N LYS A 242 -11.93 -12.37 13.31
CA LYS A 242 -12.56 -11.14 13.78
C LYS A 242 -11.72 -10.54 14.90
N LYS A 243 -11.76 -9.24 15.05
CA LYS A 243 -11.06 -8.52 16.13
C LYS A 243 -11.39 -9.11 17.48
N GLY A 244 -10.36 -9.38 18.27
CA GLY A 244 -10.49 -9.99 19.59
C GLY A 244 -10.83 -11.48 19.59
N GLY A 245 -10.88 -12.12 18.41
CA GLY A 245 -11.06 -13.56 18.24
C GLY A 245 -9.81 -14.22 17.67
N SER A 246 -9.78 -15.54 17.69
CA SER A 246 -8.71 -16.32 17.08
C SER A 246 -8.91 -16.46 15.59
N ALA A 247 -7.82 -16.60 14.86
CA ALA A 247 -7.85 -16.92 13.44
C ALA A 247 -8.19 -18.40 13.20
N ARG A 248 -8.85 -18.69 12.09
CA ARG A 248 -9.24 -20.04 11.69
C ARG A 248 -8.83 -20.32 10.25
N GLU A 249 -8.19 -21.49 10.03
CA GLU A 249 -7.91 -21.99 8.69
C GLU A 249 -9.21 -22.38 7.97
N ILE A 250 -9.38 -21.95 6.71
CA ILE A 250 -10.67 -22.05 6.00
C ILE A 250 -10.60 -22.75 4.63
N ASP A 251 -9.40 -22.95 4.06
CA ASP A 251 -9.30 -23.44 2.67
C ASP A 251 -9.21 -24.95 2.53
N LEU A 252 -8.57 -25.63 3.46
CA LEU A 252 -8.27 -27.04 3.36
C LEU A 252 -8.74 -27.81 4.59
N LYS A 253 -9.23 -29.02 4.36
CA LYS A 253 -9.53 -29.99 5.41
C LYS A 253 -8.29 -30.86 5.72
N PRO A 254 -8.24 -31.54 6.88
CA PRO A 254 -7.21 -32.53 7.16
C PRO A 254 -7.10 -33.56 6.02
N GLY A 255 -5.88 -33.81 5.53
CA GLY A 255 -5.59 -34.74 4.44
C GLY A 255 -5.84 -34.20 3.02
N GLU A 256 -6.46 -33.04 2.87
CA GLU A 256 -6.63 -32.39 1.56
C GLU A 256 -5.32 -31.80 1.06
N LYS A 257 -5.06 -31.94 -0.23
CA LYS A 257 -3.89 -31.36 -0.90
C LYS A 257 -4.26 -30.02 -1.51
N TRP A 258 -3.28 -29.11 -1.51
CA TRP A 258 -3.41 -27.82 -2.18
C TRP A 258 -3.24 -27.96 -3.69
N THR A 259 -4.27 -27.67 -4.47
CA THR A 259 -4.31 -27.77 -5.91
C THR A 259 -4.59 -26.43 -6.58
N GLN A 260 -4.34 -26.34 -7.87
CA GLN A 260 -4.70 -25.17 -8.70
C GLN A 260 -6.17 -24.81 -8.57
N ASP A 261 -7.05 -25.79 -8.50
CA ASP A 261 -8.48 -25.57 -8.33
C ASP A 261 -8.81 -24.93 -6.95
N HIS A 262 -8.11 -25.32 -5.90
CA HIS A 262 -8.24 -24.65 -4.60
C HIS A 262 -7.78 -23.18 -4.67
N TYR A 263 -6.68 -22.89 -5.39
CA TYR A 263 -6.20 -21.52 -5.60
C TYR A 263 -7.23 -20.66 -6.35
N ILE A 264 -7.85 -21.17 -7.40
CA ILE A 264 -8.89 -20.47 -8.15
C ILE A 264 -10.10 -20.19 -7.23
N ARG A 265 -10.60 -21.21 -6.54
CA ARG A 265 -11.74 -21.06 -5.60
C ARG A 265 -11.44 -20.10 -4.46
N MET A 266 -10.19 -20.01 -3.99
CA MET A 266 -9.77 -19.03 -2.99
C MET A 266 -9.90 -17.60 -3.50
N ASN A 267 -9.49 -17.32 -4.75
CA ASN A 267 -9.68 -16.00 -5.37
C ASN A 267 -11.17 -15.64 -5.48
N GLU A 268 -12.00 -16.57 -5.98
CA GLU A 268 -13.44 -16.37 -6.08
C GLU A 268 -14.10 -16.19 -4.71
N ARG A 269 -13.60 -16.88 -3.67
CA ARG A 269 -14.09 -16.70 -2.30
C ARG A 269 -13.78 -15.30 -1.80
N TYR A 270 -12.57 -14.78 -1.98
CA TYR A 270 -12.24 -13.43 -1.55
C TYR A 270 -13.07 -12.37 -2.28
N GLN A 271 -13.39 -12.59 -3.57
CA GLN A 271 -14.35 -11.74 -4.29
C GLN A 271 -15.72 -11.77 -3.61
N ARG A 272 -16.29 -12.95 -3.35
CA ARG A 272 -17.59 -13.07 -2.65
C ARG A 272 -17.56 -12.44 -1.27
N GLN A 273 -16.52 -12.69 -0.48
CA GLN A 273 -16.37 -12.10 0.86
C GLN A 273 -16.28 -10.57 0.81
N THR A 274 -15.64 -10.00 -0.21
CA THR A 274 -15.61 -8.55 -0.43
C THR A 274 -17.02 -8.00 -0.68
N LEU A 275 -17.80 -8.62 -1.56
CA LEU A 275 -19.19 -8.22 -1.82
C LEU A 275 -20.09 -8.39 -0.58
N GLU A 276 -19.89 -9.46 0.18
CA GLU A 276 -20.59 -9.70 1.46
C GLU A 276 -20.24 -8.64 2.50
N GLN A 277 -18.96 -8.29 2.63
CA GLN A 277 -18.52 -7.21 3.52
C GLN A 277 -19.09 -5.85 3.11
N LEU A 278 -19.11 -5.51 1.83
CA LEU A 278 -19.75 -4.29 1.34
C LEU A 278 -21.21 -4.22 1.76
N ARG A 279 -21.98 -5.30 1.55
CA ARG A 279 -23.40 -5.38 1.94
C ARG A 279 -23.59 -5.25 3.44
N GLU A 280 -22.73 -5.88 4.22
CA GLU A 280 -22.82 -5.84 5.69
C GLU A 280 -22.42 -4.47 6.25
N LEU A 281 -21.38 -3.86 5.70
CA LEU A 281 -20.90 -2.55 6.12
C LEU A 281 -21.89 -1.44 5.73
N ALA A 282 -22.53 -1.54 4.57
CA ALA A 282 -23.51 -0.59 4.08
C ALA A 282 -24.83 -0.55 4.90
N LYS A 283 -25.17 -1.60 5.64
CA LYS A 283 -26.37 -1.65 6.49
C LYS A 283 -26.29 -0.76 7.74
N GLY A 284 -25.08 -0.38 8.15
CA GLY A 284 -24.85 0.36 9.38
C GLY A 284 -24.87 1.88 9.19
N ASP A 285 -24.93 2.59 10.31
CA ASP A 285 -24.82 4.06 10.32
C ASP A 285 -23.38 4.57 10.41
N LYS A 286 -22.45 3.70 10.79
CA LYS A 286 -21.04 4.03 10.90
C LYS A 286 -20.36 3.98 9.53
N PRO A 287 -19.45 4.91 9.23
CA PRO A 287 -18.60 4.80 8.05
C PRO A 287 -17.73 3.56 8.11
N PHE A 288 -17.27 3.11 6.96
CA PHE A 288 -16.39 1.94 6.89
C PHE A 288 -15.10 2.21 6.12
N PHE A 289 -14.07 1.43 6.47
CA PHE A 289 -12.84 1.27 5.72
C PHE A 289 -12.72 -0.20 5.31
N LEU A 290 -12.85 -0.47 4.02
CA LEU A 290 -12.70 -1.80 3.44
C LEU A 290 -11.48 -1.85 2.54
N GLN A 291 -10.53 -2.72 2.87
CA GLN A 291 -9.42 -3.07 1.99
C GLN A 291 -9.75 -4.36 1.23
N TYR A 292 -9.70 -4.29 -0.11
CA TYR A 292 -9.75 -5.46 -0.98
C TYR A 292 -8.45 -5.57 -1.76
N TRP A 293 -7.66 -6.58 -1.45
CA TRP A 293 -6.36 -6.85 -2.06
C TRP A 293 -6.39 -8.21 -2.77
N PRO A 294 -6.90 -8.28 -4.02
CA PRO A 294 -7.04 -9.54 -4.75
C PRO A 294 -5.70 -10.22 -4.96
N LEU A 295 -5.71 -11.56 -5.12
CA LEU A 295 -4.51 -12.34 -5.41
C LEU A 295 -4.14 -12.34 -6.89
N TRP A 296 -5.12 -12.15 -7.78
CA TRP A 296 -4.88 -11.96 -9.20
C TRP A 296 -4.42 -10.53 -9.51
N PRO A 297 -3.72 -10.27 -10.66
CA PRO A 297 -3.60 -11.13 -11.85
C PRO A 297 -2.47 -12.17 -11.78
N LEU A 298 -1.60 -12.10 -10.79
CA LEU A 298 -0.39 -12.89 -10.80
C LEU A 298 -0.63 -14.36 -10.43
N ASN A 299 -0.31 -15.24 -11.36
CA ASN A 299 -0.38 -16.68 -11.19
C ASN A 299 0.69 -17.35 -12.07
N PHE A 300 1.51 -18.23 -11.51
CA PHE A 300 2.56 -18.96 -12.23
C PHE A 300 2.06 -20.26 -12.84
N VAL A 301 0.95 -20.77 -12.41
CA VAL A 301 0.38 -22.02 -12.90
C VAL A 301 -0.68 -21.71 -13.94
N ASN A 302 -0.50 -22.29 -15.14
CA ASN A 302 -1.51 -22.17 -16.17
C ASN A 302 -2.73 -22.98 -15.77
N ASP A 303 -3.89 -22.33 -15.69
CA ASP A 303 -5.13 -23.07 -15.74
C ASP A 303 -5.30 -23.67 -17.13
N GLN A 304 -6.09 -24.74 -17.21
CA GLN A 304 -6.25 -25.54 -18.42
C GLN A 304 -6.97 -24.80 -19.57
N GLU A 305 -7.43 -23.60 -19.35
CA GLU A 305 -8.10 -22.73 -20.34
C GLU A 305 -7.11 -21.88 -21.13
N GLU A 306 -6.04 -22.48 -21.62
CA GLU A 306 -5.04 -21.76 -22.40
C GLU A 306 -5.59 -21.25 -23.72
N ASN A 307 -5.98 -20.00 -23.78
CA ASN A 307 -6.17 -19.32 -25.05
C ASN A 307 -4.83 -18.75 -25.53
N LEU A 308 -4.05 -19.58 -26.21
CA LEU A 308 -2.74 -19.22 -26.75
C LEU A 308 -2.78 -18.06 -27.77
N SER A 309 -3.96 -17.74 -28.29
CA SER A 309 -4.16 -16.61 -29.22
C SER A 309 -4.39 -15.27 -28.51
N HIS A 310 -4.42 -15.24 -27.17
CA HIS A 310 -4.67 -14.02 -26.43
C HIS A 310 -3.44 -13.10 -26.47
N ASN A 311 -3.62 -11.87 -26.95
CA ASN A 311 -2.57 -10.86 -26.90
C ASN A 311 -2.22 -10.58 -25.44
N GLY A 312 -0.92 -10.51 -25.11
CA GLY A 312 -0.45 -10.35 -23.75
C GLY A 312 -0.43 -11.64 -22.91
N GLY A 313 -0.81 -12.79 -23.52
CA GLY A 313 -0.72 -14.12 -22.92
C GLY A 313 -1.54 -14.25 -21.63
N HIS A 314 -1.13 -15.17 -20.76
CA HIS A 314 -1.82 -15.47 -19.50
C HIS A 314 -2.00 -14.30 -18.55
N PHE A 315 -1.03 -13.39 -18.52
CA PHE A 315 -1.13 -12.20 -17.67
C PHE A 315 -2.32 -11.32 -18.11
N ALA A 316 -2.46 -11.06 -19.41
CA ALA A 316 -3.57 -10.28 -19.95
C ALA A 316 -4.92 -10.95 -19.69
N GLU A 317 -4.98 -12.29 -19.81
CA GLU A 317 -6.18 -13.05 -19.49
C GLU A 317 -6.58 -12.92 -18.01
N LYS A 318 -5.61 -13.08 -17.09
CA LYS A 318 -5.85 -12.93 -15.65
C LYS A 318 -6.25 -11.52 -15.29
N LEU A 319 -5.60 -10.51 -15.89
CA LEU A 319 -5.95 -9.10 -15.68
C LEU A 319 -7.36 -8.79 -16.23
N GLN A 320 -7.76 -9.36 -17.36
CA GLN A 320 -9.13 -9.23 -17.88
C GLN A 320 -10.17 -9.91 -16.96
N ARG A 321 -9.84 -11.06 -16.36
CA ARG A 321 -10.70 -11.72 -15.36
C ARG A 321 -10.84 -10.84 -14.11
N LEU A 322 -9.73 -10.30 -13.64
CA LEU A 322 -9.72 -9.34 -12.53
C LEU A 322 -10.55 -8.09 -12.84
N ASP A 323 -10.47 -7.56 -14.06
CA ASP A 323 -11.29 -6.42 -14.52
C ASP A 323 -12.79 -6.69 -14.34
N GLY A 324 -13.25 -7.90 -14.69
CA GLY A 324 -14.62 -8.34 -14.44
C GLY A 324 -14.98 -8.33 -12.95
N MET A 325 -14.09 -8.86 -12.10
CA MET A 325 -14.27 -8.86 -10.64
C MET A 325 -14.32 -7.43 -10.07
N MET A 326 -13.48 -6.53 -10.56
CA MET A 326 -13.53 -5.11 -10.16
C MET A 326 -14.86 -4.47 -10.57
N GLY A 327 -15.33 -4.79 -11.78
CA GLY A 327 -16.65 -4.35 -12.25
C GLY A 327 -17.79 -4.75 -11.32
N GLU A 328 -17.79 -5.99 -10.81
CA GLU A 328 -18.79 -6.45 -9.84
C GLU A 328 -18.73 -5.64 -8.52
N VAL A 329 -17.53 -5.30 -8.05
CA VAL A 329 -17.35 -4.48 -6.85
C VAL A 329 -17.89 -3.07 -7.07
N PHE A 330 -17.62 -2.45 -8.21
CA PHE A 330 -18.11 -1.10 -8.53
C PHE A 330 -19.63 -1.10 -8.67
N ASP A 331 -20.20 -2.09 -9.37
CA ASP A 331 -21.65 -2.25 -9.52
C ASP A 331 -22.35 -2.47 -8.16
N GLU A 332 -21.69 -3.18 -7.22
CA GLU A 332 -22.27 -3.40 -5.89
C GLU A 332 -22.28 -2.09 -5.06
N VAL A 333 -21.25 -1.25 -5.15
CA VAL A 333 -21.24 0.08 -4.52
C VAL A 333 -22.38 0.96 -5.05
N ASP A 334 -22.58 0.95 -6.37
CA ASP A 334 -23.66 1.70 -7.02
C ASP A 334 -25.05 1.13 -6.61
N LYS A 335 -25.23 -0.19 -6.63
CA LYS A 335 -26.46 -0.89 -6.25
C LYS A 335 -26.86 -0.67 -4.79
N LEU A 336 -25.90 -0.57 -3.89
CA LEU A 336 -26.14 -0.30 -2.48
C LEU A 336 -26.53 1.16 -2.22
N GLY A 337 -26.45 2.05 -3.22
CA GLY A 337 -26.78 3.46 -3.09
C GLY A 337 -25.83 4.25 -2.19
N ILE A 338 -24.59 3.77 -2.03
CA ILE A 338 -23.59 4.41 -1.17
C ILE A 338 -22.51 5.16 -1.95
N VAL A 339 -22.59 5.19 -3.27
CA VAL A 339 -21.57 5.72 -4.17
C VAL A 339 -21.22 7.18 -3.90
N ASP A 340 -22.23 8.03 -3.62
CA ASP A 340 -22.02 9.48 -3.37
C ASP A 340 -21.29 9.76 -2.04
N ASN A 341 -21.29 8.80 -1.11
CA ASN A 341 -20.57 8.89 0.17
C ASN A 341 -19.44 7.87 0.29
N THR A 342 -18.88 7.42 -0.83
CA THR A 342 -17.78 6.43 -0.83
C THR A 342 -16.63 6.89 -1.70
N LEU A 343 -15.48 7.12 -1.07
CA LEU A 343 -14.21 7.26 -1.76
C LEU A 343 -13.73 5.86 -2.17
N VAL A 344 -13.55 5.64 -3.46
CA VAL A 344 -12.94 4.41 -3.98
C VAL A 344 -11.57 4.73 -4.56
N VAL A 345 -10.55 4.07 -4.05
CA VAL A 345 -9.17 4.13 -4.57
C VAL A 345 -8.80 2.78 -5.14
N LEU A 346 -8.34 2.76 -6.38
CA LEU A 346 -7.82 1.58 -7.06
C LEU A 346 -6.43 1.88 -7.60
N MET A 347 -5.43 1.07 -7.21
CA MET A 347 -4.06 1.21 -7.69
C MET A 347 -3.31 -0.12 -7.68
N ALA A 348 -2.14 -0.15 -8.34
CA ALA A 348 -1.20 -1.26 -8.20
C ALA A 348 -0.23 -1.03 -7.03
N ASP A 349 0.37 -2.12 -6.52
CA ASP A 349 1.31 -2.05 -5.40
C ASP A 349 2.78 -1.85 -5.81
N ASN A 350 3.15 -2.27 -6.99
CA ASN A 350 4.46 -2.08 -7.63
C ASN A 350 4.41 -2.49 -9.10
N GLY A 351 5.46 -2.24 -9.83
CA GLY A 351 5.60 -2.71 -11.19
C GLY A 351 5.65 -4.23 -11.31
N LEU A 352 5.39 -4.75 -12.50
CA LEU A 352 5.39 -6.18 -12.80
C LEU A 352 6.80 -6.77 -12.70
N MET A 353 6.90 -8.05 -12.33
CA MET A 353 8.19 -8.75 -12.18
C MET A 353 8.90 -8.95 -13.53
N HIS A 354 10.20 -8.63 -13.57
CA HIS A 354 11.04 -8.81 -14.76
C HIS A 354 11.27 -10.24 -15.20
N PHE A 355 11.15 -11.20 -14.29
CA PHE A 355 11.51 -12.59 -14.60
C PHE A 355 10.44 -13.35 -15.37
N TYR A 356 9.36 -12.70 -15.76
CA TYR A 356 8.40 -13.32 -16.64
C TYR A 356 8.97 -13.34 -18.06
N PRO A 357 9.55 -14.44 -18.52
CA PRO A 357 10.11 -14.54 -19.86
C PRO A 357 8.98 -14.80 -20.87
N SER A 358 7.83 -14.27 -20.62
CA SER A 358 6.71 -14.36 -21.52
C SER A 358 6.48 -13.01 -22.20
N SER A 359 5.60 -13.01 -23.18
CA SER A 359 5.04 -11.82 -23.78
C SER A 359 4.65 -10.74 -22.75
N ALA A 360 4.35 -11.15 -21.51
CA ALA A 360 4.06 -10.24 -20.42
C ALA A 360 5.26 -9.36 -20.03
N SER A 361 6.48 -9.87 -19.99
CA SER A 361 7.67 -9.07 -19.63
C SER A 361 8.01 -8.01 -20.68
N GLY A 362 7.73 -8.28 -21.95
CA GLY A 362 7.87 -7.28 -23.03
C GLY A 362 6.89 -6.14 -22.90
N LEU A 363 5.71 -6.38 -22.34
CA LEU A 363 4.67 -5.38 -22.15
C LEU A 363 4.95 -4.40 -21.01
N ASN A 364 5.78 -4.76 -20.04
CA ASN A 364 6.11 -3.90 -18.89
C ASN A 364 6.96 -2.71 -19.25
N GLN A 365 7.64 -2.79 -20.38
CA GLN A 365 8.73 -1.90 -20.72
C GLN A 365 8.31 -0.81 -21.71
N LEU A 366 7.01 -0.62 -21.93
CA LEU A 366 6.53 0.32 -22.94
C LEU A 366 6.90 1.76 -22.61
N ILE A 367 6.63 2.21 -21.39
CA ILE A 367 6.85 3.61 -21.00
C ILE A 367 8.08 3.71 -20.11
N TYR A 368 8.08 2.97 -18.99
CA TYR A 368 9.14 3.04 -17.98
C TYR A 368 10.03 1.80 -18.02
N ARG A 369 11.33 2.01 -17.75
CA ARG A 369 12.28 0.92 -17.55
C ARG A 369 12.19 0.40 -16.13
N GLY A 370 12.56 -0.87 -15.94
CA GLY A 370 12.52 -1.51 -14.63
C GLY A 370 11.21 -2.23 -14.35
N GLY A 371 11.08 -2.79 -13.17
CA GLY A 371 9.91 -3.49 -12.69
C GLY A 371 10.04 -3.81 -11.20
N LYS A 372 9.28 -4.78 -10.71
CA LYS A 372 9.31 -5.19 -9.30
C LYS A 372 10.73 -5.37 -8.77
N THR A 373 10.98 -4.87 -7.57
CA THR A 373 12.26 -4.84 -6.85
C THR A 373 13.28 -3.82 -7.38
N ASP A 374 12.90 -3.01 -8.37
CA ASP A 374 13.79 -2.04 -9.00
C ASP A 374 13.40 -0.61 -8.58
N HIS A 375 14.39 0.24 -8.34
CA HIS A 375 14.19 1.65 -8.01
C HIS A 375 13.87 2.53 -9.22
N LEU A 376 13.88 1.96 -10.43
CA LEU A 376 13.52 2.65 -11.66
C LEU A 376 12.01 2.91 -11.72
N GLU A 377 11.59 3.87 -12.58
CA GLU A 377 10.18 4.26 -12.71
C GLU A 377 9.24 3.05 -12.94
N GLY A 378 9.67 2.06 -13.74
CA GLY A 378 8.89 0.86 -13.99
C GLY A 378 8.68 -0.04 -12.78
N GLY A 379 9.45 0.14 -11.70
CA GLY A 379 9.29 -0.60 -10.45
C GLY A 379 8.38 0.09 -9.44
N VAL A 380 8.36 1.42 -9.46
CA VAL A 380 7.77 2.23 -8.38
C VAL A 380 6.64 3.16 -8.82
N ARG A 381 6.50 3.45 -10.12
CA ARG A 381 5.42 4.28 -10.65
C ARG A 381 4.32 3.40 -11.22
N VAL A 382 3.10 3.58 -10.71
CA VAL A 382 1.98 2.67 -10.97
C VAL A 382 0.73 3.42 -11.41
N ASP A 383 -0.21 2.71 -12.04
CA ASP A 383 -1.56 3.20 -12.26
C ASP A 383 -2.29 3.39 -10.92
N ALA A 384 -2.94 4.54 -10.75
CA ALA A 384 -3.78 4.82 -9.60
C ALA A 384 -4.94 5.74 -9.98
N PHE A 385 -6.14 5.36 -9.52
CA PHE A 385 -7.39 6.05 -9.84
C PHE A 385 -8.20 6.27 -8.57
N VAL A 386 -8.83 7.41 -8.48
CA VAL A 386 -9.67 7.79 -7.33
C VAL A 386 -11.03 8.25 -7.82
N ARG A 387 -12.10 7.60 -7.34
CA ARG A 387 -13.48 7.94 -7.70
C ARG A 387 -14.28 8.32 -6.46
N TRP A 388 -14.91 9.49 -6.50
CA TRP A 388 -15.88 9.96 -5.52
C TRP A 388 -16.88 10.88 -6.21
N PRO A 389 -17.98 10.35 -6.73
CA PRO A 389 -18.94 11.12 -7.52
C PRO A 389 -19.49 12.34 -6.76
N GLY A 390 -19.59 13.46 -7.47
CA GLY A 390 -20.03 14.73 -6.89
C GLY A 390 -19.01 15.44 -5.99
N VAL A 391 -17.82 14.85 -5.80
CA VAL A 391 -16.70 15.44 -5.03
C VAL A 391 -15.46 15.57 -5.90
N ILE A 392 -15.08 14.51 -6.59
CA ILE A 392 -13.93 14.47 -7.51
C ILE A 392 -14.43 14.60 -8.95
N GLU A 393 -13.80 15.47 -9.73
CA GLU A 393 -14.14 15.70 -11.12
C GLU A 393 -13.84 14.45 -11.97
N ALA A 394 -14.85 13.96 -12.67
CA ALA A 394 -14.74 12.82 -13.55
C ALA A 394 -13.86 13.12 -14.76
N GLY A 395 -13.03 12.15 -15.19
CA GLY A 395 -12.13 12.26 -16.32
C GLY A 395 -10.94 13.21 -16.09
N SER A 396 -10.72 13.65 -14.84
CA SER A 396 -9.59 14.48 -14.49
C SER A 396 -8.30 13.67 -14.35
N ALA A 397 -7.17 14.35 -14.47
CA ALA A 397 -5.84 13.77 -14.25
C ALA A 397 -4.97 14.77 -13.50
N ALA A 398 -4.08 14.27 -12.64
CA ALA A 398 -3.13 15.10 -11.91
C ALA A 398 -1.70 14.58 -12.10
N GLY A 399 -0.81 15.50 -12.48
CA GLY A 399 0.63 15.28 -12.60
C GLY A 399 1.40 15.51 -11.30
N ASP A 400 0.70 15.81 -10.21
CA ASP A 400 1.29 15.95 -8.88
C ASP A 400 1.89 14.65 -8.39
N ILE A 401 2.98 14.73 -7.64
CA ILE A 401 3.58 13.54 -7.01
C ILE A 401 2.72 13.13 -5.82
N VAL A 402 2.36 11.86 -5.79
CA VAL A 402 1.74 11.19 -4.65
C VAL A 402 2.55 9.95 -4.31
N HIS A 403 2.79 9.70 -3.05
CA HIS A 403 3.41 8.47 -2.58
C HIS A 403 2.41 7.62 -1.78
N VAL A 404 2.57 6.31 -1.78
CA VAL A 404 1.63 5.41 -1.10
C VAL A 404 1.48 5.70 0.40
N THR A 405 2.50 6.24 1.04
CA THR A 405 2.43 6.71 2.44
C THR A 405 1.41 7.84 2.65
N ASP A 406 1.14 8.64 1.61
CA ASP A 406 0.23 9.78 1.69
C ASP A 406 -1.22 9.37 1.89
N LEU A 407 -1.58 8.16 1.45
CA LEU A 407 -2.92 7.62 1.66
C LEU A 407 -3.25 7.43 3.14
N TYR A 408 -2.26 7.14 3.98
CA TYR A 408 -2.42 7.04 5.43
C TYR A 408 -2.95 8.36 6.03
N THR A 409 -2.25 9.45 5.80
CA THR A 409 -2.60 10.77 6.34
C THR A 409 -3.86 11.34 5.68
N THR A 410 -4.04 11.09 4.38
CA THR A 410 -5.22 11.51 3.63
C THR A 410 -6.48 10.79 4.13
N PHE A 411 -6.43 9.48 4.32
CA PHE A 411 -7.57 8.73 4.86
C PHE A 411 -7.87 9.13 6.30
N ALA A 412 -6.84 9.37 7.12
CA ALA A 412 -7.02 9.86 8.48
C ALA A 412 -7.74 11.23 8.49
N ARG A 413 -7.37 12.17 7.60
CA ARG A 413 -8.06 13.47 7.50
C ARG A 413 -9.50 13.34 7.04
N LEU A 414 -9.74 12.59 5.96
CA LEU A 414 -11.11 12.34 5.46
C LEU A 414 -11.97 11.64 6.52
N GLY A 415 -11.36 10.76 7.31
CA GLY A 415 -11.99 10.05 8.41
C GLY A 415 -12.12 10.85 9.70
N GLN A 416 -11.67 12.11 9.74
CA GLN A 416 -11.57 12.90 10.99
C GLN A 416 -10.87 12.11 12.10
N ALA A 417 -9.73 11.52 11.78
CA ALA A 417 -8.98 10.60 12.63
C ALA A 417 -7.52 11.03 12.83
N THR A 418 -7.16 12.25 12.43
CA THR A 418 -5.78 12.75 12.50
C THR A 418 -5.23 12.79 13.93
N GLU A 419 -6.08 12.97 14.93
CA GLU A 419 -5.71 12.94 16.35
C GLU A 419 -5.20 11.57 16.84
N TYR A 420 -5.51 10.48 16.11
CA TYR A 420 -5.06 9.13 16.43
C TYR A 420 -3.76 8.73 15.70
N ILE A 421 -3.21 9.61 14.86
CA ILE A 421 -1.90 9.41 14.23
C ILE A 421 -0.81 9.51 15.29
N PRO A 422 0.16 8.56 15.34
CA PRO A 422 1.25 8.63 16.31
C PRO A 422 2.09 9.92 16.19
N THR A 423 2.45 10.50 17.34
CA THR A 423 3.29 11.71 17.45
C THR A 423 4.66 11.43 18.05
N ASP A 424 4.99 10.15 18.28
CA ASP A 424 6.26 9.69 18.87
C ASP A 424 7.28 9.21 17.82
N ARG A 425 6.89 9.21 16.56
CA ARG A 425 7.66 8.69 15.42
C ARG A 425 7.44 9.51 14.16
N VAL A 426 8.35 9.38 13.19
CA VAL A 426 8.21 10.05 11.89
C VAL A 426 7.10 9.38 11.09
N ILE A 427 6.18 10.18 10.58
CA ILE A 427 5.20 9.82 9.56
C ILE A 427 5.67 10.45 8.24
N ASP A 428 5.96 9.63 7.26
CA ASP A 428 6.44 10.08 5.94
C ASP A 428 5.29 10.49 5.01
N GLY A 429 4.06 10.09 5.34
CA GLY A 429 2.85 10.43 4.59
C GLY A 429 2.50 11.91 4.71
N ILE A 430 2.13 12.50 3.58
CA ILE A 430 1.67 13.89 3.46
C ILE A 430 0.19 13.88 3.06
N ASP A 431 -0.63 14.66 3.74
CA ASP A 431 -2.05 14.77 3.40
C ASP A 431 -2.25 15.35 1.98
N GLN A 432 -2.94 14.61 1.13
CA GLN A 432 -3.27 14.96 -0.25
C GLN A 432 -4.77 15.28 -0.43
N THR A 433 -5.48 15.58 0.64
CA THR A 433 -6.90 15.94 0.55
C THR A 433 -7.11 17.15 -0.36
N ALA A 434 -6.19 18.12 -0.37
CA ALA A 434 -6.23 19.26 -1.28
C ALA A 434 -6.21 18.82 -2.75
N LEU A 435 -5.34 17.91 -3.12
CA LEU A 435 -5.27 17.34 -4.47
C LEU A 435 -6.58 16.64 -4.86
N LEU A 436 -7.14 15.84 -3.95
CA LEU A 436 -8.38 15.11 -4.23
C LEU A 436 -9.60 16.02 -4.42
N LEU A 437 -9.70 17.12 -3.67
CA LEU A 437 -10.86 18.00 -3.69
C LEU A 437 -10.73 19.18 -4.67
N LYS A 438 -9.52 19.59 -5.00
CA LYS A 438 -9.26 20.78 -5.84
C LYS A 438 -8.59 20.45 -7.19
N GLY A 439 -8.10 19.20 -7.35
CA GLY A 439 -7.47 18.73 -8.59
C GLY A 439 -5.99 19.07 -8.69
N GLU A 440 -5.48 19.03 -9.92
CA GLU A 440 -4.07 19.23 -10.27
C GLU A 440 -3.51 20.55 -9.73
N HIS A 441 -2.22 20.58 -9.39
CA HIS A 441 -1.48 21.68 -8.76
C HIS A 441 -1.79 21.97 -7.28
N HIS A 442 -2.55 21.09 -6.64
CA HIS A 442 -2.84 21.17 -5.21
C HIS A 442 -2.19 20.07 -4.38
N GLY A 443 -1.33 19.25 -4.99
CA GLY A 443 -0.48 18.29 -4.30
C GLY A 443 0.53 18.99 -3.39
N ARG A 444 0.81 18.37 -2.25
CA ARG A 444 1.72 18.93 -1.23
C ARG A 444 3.07 18.21 -1.18
N ARG A 445 3.29 17.26 -2.08
CA ARG A 445 4.53 16.50 -2.24
C ARG A 445 5.19 16.85 -3.55
N ASP A 446 6.50 17.10 -3.53
CA ASP A 446 7.31 17.29 -4.74
C ASP A 446 8.56 16.38 -4.77
N TYR A 447 8.63 15.39 -3.85
CA TYR A 447 9.78 14.50 -3.70
C TYR A 447 9.37 13.06 -3.36
N VAL A 448 10.25 12.09 -3.65
CA VAL A 448 10.13 10.70 -3.21
C VAL A 448 11.52 10.14 -2.90
N TYR A 449 11.63 9.45 -1.77
CA TYR A 449 12.78 8.59 -1.46
C TYR A 449 12.45 7.15 -1.85
N ILE A 450 13.31 6.53 -2.63
CA ILE A 450 13.09 5.15 -3.11
C ILE A 450 14.18 4.25 -2.56
N TYR A 451 13.74 3.25 -1.79
CA TYR A 451 14.60 2.29 -1.13
C TYR A 451 14.54 0.92 -1.82
N GLU A 452 15.70 0.28 -2.01
CA GLU A 452 15.81 -1.16 -2.23
C GLU A 452 16.29 -1.79 -0.92
N ASN A 453 15.42 -2.47 -0.24
CA ASN A 453 15.64 -2.94 1.14
C ASN A 453 16.02 -1.76 2.09
N GLU A 454 17.21 -1.76 2.67
CA GLU A 454 17.71 -0.66 3.53
C GLU A 454 18.48 0.43 2.80
N ILE A 455 18.71 0.27 1.50
CA ILE A 455 19.59 1.16 0.73
C ILE A 455 18.74 2.20 0.01
N LEU A 456 18.97 3.48 0.29
CA LEU A 456 18.42 4.56 -0.51
C LEU A 456 19.04 4.52 -1.91
N ARG A 457 18.22 4.22 -2.93
CA ARG A 457 18.69 3.96 -4.30
C ARG A 457 18.45 5.11 -5.24
N SER A 458 17.36 5.82 -5.05
CA SER A 458 17.09 7.02 -5.84
C SER A 458 16.23 8.01 -5.07
N VAL A 459 16.28 9.24 -5.53
CA VAL A 459 15.50 10.35 -5.00
C VAL A 459 14.87 11.08 -6.17
N VAL A 460 13.57 11.26 -6.13
CA VAL A 460 12.82 12.10 -7.06
C VAL A 460 12.65 13.47 -6.43
N LYS A 461 12.81 14.53 -7.20
CA LYS A 461 12.45 15.90 -6.83
C LYS A 461 11.86 16.58 -8.06
N GLN A 462 10.58 16.90 -8.01
CA GLN A 462 9.83 17.42 -9.16
C GLN A 462 9.99 16.50 -10.39
N GLU A 463 10.46 17.01 -11.54
CA GLU A 463 10.69 16.23 -12.75
C GLU A 463 12.04 15.51 -12.81
N PHE A 464 12.89 15.68 -11.79
CA PHE A 464 14.23 15.10 -11.78
C PHE A 464 14.33 13.90 -10.86
N LYS A 465 15.13 12.92 -11.26
CA LYS A 465 15.47 11.75 -10.45
C LYS A 465 16.97 11.53 -10.41
N MET A 466 17.51 11.45 -9.22
CA MET A 466 18.92 11.14 -8.99
C MET A 466 19.04 9.69 -8.52
N HIS A 467 19.89 8.90 -9.17
CA HIS A 467 20.30 7.60 -8.65
C HIS A 467 21.42 7.81 -7.63
N VAL A 468 21.24 7.28 -6.43
CA VAL A 468 22.25 7.33 -5.38
C VAL A 468 23.35 6.30 -5.68
N PRO A 469 24.62 6.73 -5.81
CA PRO A 469 25.72 5.81 -6.10
C PRO A 469 25.86 4.72 -5.04
N ARG A 470 26.14 3.50 -5.49
CA ARG A 470 26.47 2.41 -4.54
C ARG A 470 27.82 2.71 -3.88
N PRO A 471 27.92 2.59 -2.54
CA PRO A 471 29.20 2.68 -1.86
C PRO A 471 30.21 1.67 -2.48
N GLY A 472 31.42 2.14 -2.80
CA GLY A 472 32.47 1.30 -3.32
C GLY A 472 32.55 1.12 -4.84
N LEU A 473 31.65 1.74 -5.63
CA LEU A 473 31.81 1.82 -7.07
C LEU A 473 32.57 3.10 -7.43
N PRO A 474 33.82 3.02 -7.91
CA PRO A 474 34.58 4.22 -8.27
C PRO A 474 34.08 4.84 -9.60
N GLY A 475 34.00 6.15 -9.66
CA GLY A 475 34.12 6.93 -10.87
C GLY A 475 32.88 7.47 -11.55
N ALA A 476 31.67 7.16 -11.12
CA ALA A 476 30.51 7.80 -11.68
C ALA A 476 29.91 8.78 -10.66
N GLY A 477 29.83 10.05 -10.98
CA GLY A 477 28.96 10.99 -10.28
C GLY A 477 27.52 10.44 -10.25
N ALA A 478 26.71 10.90 -9.29
CA ALA A 478 25.31 10.49 -9.21
C ALA A 478 24.57 10.85 -10.51
N PRO A 479 24.10 9.90 -11.32
CA PRO A 479 23.37 10.21 -12.54
C PRO A 479 22.03 10.86 -12.19
N VAL A 480 21.69 11.94 -12.89
CA VAL A 480 20.42 12.65 -12.76
C VAL A 480 19.68 12.60 -14.10
N PHE A 481 18.41 12.26 -14.05
CA PHE A 481 17.53 12.13 -15.21
C PHE A 481 16.41 13.16 -15.13
N ASN A 482 15.99 13.71 -16.26
CA ASN A 482 14.73 14.46 -16.36
C ASN A 482 13.63 13.51 -16.82
N LEU A 483 12.74 13.13 -15.94
CA LEU A 483 11.71 12.10 -16.19
C LEU A 483 10.67 12.47 -17.26
N TYR A 484 10.55 13.76 -17.62
CA TYR A 484 9.67 14.19 -18.72
C TYR A 484 10.31 14.01 -20.09
N ARG A 485 11.64 14.10 -20.16
CA ARG A 485 12.40 13.95 -21.41
C ARG A 485 12.89 12.53 -21.60
N ASP A 486 13.22 11.87 -20.50
CA ASP A 486 13.76 10.52 -20.45
C ASP A 486 13.03 9.69 -19.36
N PRO A 487 11.77 9.29 -19.60
CA PRO A 487 10.99 8.50 -18.65
C PRO A 487 11.56 7.09 -18.44
N ARG A 488 12.51 6.66 -19.28
CA ARG A 488 13.16 5.36 -19.20
C ARG A 488 14.48 5.37 -18.44
N GLU A 489 14.97 6.56 -18.05
CA GLU A 489 16.21 6.71 -17.28
C GLU A 489 17.42 6.07 -18.01
N GLU A 490 17.54 6.31 -19.32
CA GLU A 490 18.58 5.73 -20.19
C GLU A 490 19.69 6.74 -20.50
N GLU A 491 19.39 8.06 -20.47
CA GLU A 491 20.30 9.14 -20.84
C GLU A 491 20.46 10.16 -19.70
N PRO A 492 21.42 9.94 -18.78
CA PRO A 492 21.64 10.87 -17.68
C PRO A 492 22.09 12.25 -18.19
N PHE A 493 21.52 13.29 -17.63
CA PHE A 493 21.83 14.65 -18.01
C PHE A 493 23.16 15.11 -17.36
N VAL A 494 24.24 15.11 -18.16
CA VAL A 494 25.62 15.32 -17.67
C VAL A 494 25.83 16.68 -16.99
N GLY A 495 25.12 17.73 -17.41
CA GLY A 495 25.22 19.09 -16.82
C GLY A 495 24.42 19.27 -15.52
N LEU A 496 23.41 18.45 -15.26
CA LEU A 496 22.52 18.59 -14.10
C LEU A 496 23.21 18.39 -12.74
N PRO A 497 24.16 17.46 -12.55
CA PRO A 497 24.83 17.31 -11.26
C PRO A 497 25.53 18.60 -10.77
N LEU A 498 25.91 19.51 -11.66
CA LEU A 498 26.51 20.79 -11.30
C LEU A 498 25.49 21.79 -10.72
N TRP A 499 24.23 21.68 -11.11
CA TRP A 499 23.18 22.63 -10.76
C TRP A 499 22.23 22.10 -9.66
N SER A 500 21.84 20.84 -9.78
CA SER A 500 20.89 20.21 -8.84
C SER A 500 21.54 19.33 -7.78
N GLY A 501 22.81 18.96 -7.96
CA GLY A 501 23.50 18.02 -7.06
C GLY A 501 23.51 18.46 -5.61
N ALA A 502 23.68 19.76 -5.35
CA ALA A 502 23.65 20.31 -4.01
C ALA A 502 22.25 20.13 -3.37
N SER A 503 21.19 20.42 -4.11
CA SER A 503 19.80 20.26 -3.62
C SER A 503 19.46 18.83 -3.26
N PHE A 504 19.84 17.86 -4.10
CA PHE A 504 19.67 16.43 -3.81
C PHE A 504 20.49 15.98 -2.60
N GLN A 505 21.74 16.44 -2.49
CA GLN A 505 22.60 16.11 -1.35
C GLN A 505 22.05 16.68 -0.04
N ASP A 506 21.58 17.92 -0.03
CA ASP A 506 20.98 18.54 1.14
C ASP A 506 19.69 17.82 1.57
N MET A 507 18.87 17.43 0.61
CA MET A 507 17.66 16.67 0.85
C MET A 507 17.98 15.28 1.45
N ILE A 508 18.92 14.54 0.86
CA ILE A 508 19.39 13.25 1.40
C ILE A 508 19.96 13.46 2.81
N LYS A 509 20.77 14.48 3.03
CA LYS A 509 21.34 14.76 4.34
C LYS A 509 20.26 15.02 5.40
N ARG A 510 19.26 15.84 5.09
CA ARG A 510 18.11 16.08 5.98
C ARG A 510 17.38 14.78 6.32
N HIS A 511 17.08 13.97 5.30
CA HIS A 511 16.42 12.68 5.49
C HIS A 511 17.24 11.72 6.35
N MET A 512 18.53 11.57 6.07
CA MET A 512 19.42 10.71 6.87
C MET A 512 19.59 11.18 8.32
N MET A 513 19.51 12.49 8.58
CA MET A 513 19.47 13.03 9.94
C MET A 513 18.19 12.59 10.67
N MET A 514 17.04 12.57 10.00
CA MET A 514 15.78 12.07 10.58
C MET A 514 15.82 10.56 10.82
N ILE A 515 16.42 9.78 9.91
CA ILE A 515 16.66 8.36 10.12
C ILE A 515 17.53 8.10 11.36
N ALA A 516 18.59 8.88 11.55
CA ALA A 516 19.48 8.76 12.71
C ALA A 516 18.81 9.20 14.02
N LYS A 517 17.98 10.25 13.98
CA LYS A 517 17.28 10.77 15.16
C LYS A 517 16.16 9.85 15.64
N TYR A 518 15.46 9.20 14.72
CA TYR A 518 14.33 8.32 14.99
C TYR A 518 14.66 6.89 14.53
N PRO A 519 15.13 6.03 15.44
CA PRO A 519 15.58 4.69 15.11
C PRO A 519 14.47 3.86 14.46
N HIS A 520 14.86 2.94 13.60
CA HIS A 520 13.95 2.01 12.95
C HIS A 520 13.29 1.07 13.96
N ALA A 521 12.02 0.76 13.75
CA ALA A 521 11.34 -0.28 14.50
C ALA A 521 11.99 -1.65 14.19
N LYS A 522 11.97 -2.52 15.19
CA LYS A 522 12.36 -3.92 15.00
C LYS A 522 11.14 -4.71 14.55
N LEU A 523 11.34 -5.64 13.61
CA LEU A 523 10.31 -6.58 13.21
C LEU A 523 9.73 -7.30 14.43
N GLY A 524 8.43 -7.52 14.41
CA GLY A 524 7.80 -8.47 15.30
C GLY A 524 8.37 -9.87 15.05
N LYS A 525 8.61 -10.62 16.10
CA LYS A 525 9.10 -12.00 16.03
C LYS A 525 8.17 -12.92 16.82
N GLY A 526 8.00 -14.14 16.33
CA GLY A 526 7.13 -15.12 16.96
C GLY A 526 7.20 -16.46 16.24
N ARG A 527 6.36 -17.37 16.70
CA ARG A 527 6.20 -18.67 16.05
C ARG A 527 5.27 -18.50 14.85
N PRO A 528 5.66 -18.99 13.66
CA PRO A 528 4.76 -18.98 12.50
C PRO A 528 3.46 -19.71 12.80
N TYR A 529 2.34 -19.16 12.32
CA TYR A 529 0.98 -19.71 12.44
C TYR A 529 0.42 -19.83 13.87
N GLU A 530 1.08 -19.24 14.86
CA GLU A 530 0.51 -19.07 16.19
C GLU A 530 -0.78 -18.24 16.11
N GLY A 531 -1.75 -18.52 17.02
CA GLY A 531 -3.04 -17.84 17.02
C GLY A 531 -4.08 -18.40 16.03
N ILE A 532 -3.77 -19.49 15.32
CA ILE A 532 -4.72 -20.21 14.46
C ILE A 532 -5.22 -21.48 15.18
N GLU A 533 -6.51 -21.49 15.56
CA GLU A 533 -7.06 -22.52 16.43
C GLU A 533 -7.14 -23.91 15.80
N ASN A 534 -7.55 -23.99 14.54
CA ASN A 534 -7.90 -25.24 13.86
C ASN A 534 -6.87 -25.67 12.82
N LEU A 535 -5.60 -25.39 13.06
CA LEU A 535 -4.51 -25.84 12.17
C LEU A 535 -4.62 -27.34 11.90
N ARG A 536 -4.53 -27.71 10.62
CA ARG A 536 -4.44 -29.10 10.17
C ARG A 536 -3.20 -29.78 10.75
N PRO A 537 -3.21 -31.12 10.90
CA PRO A 537 -2.01 -31.86 11.29
C PRO A 537 -0.81 -31.55 10.38
N GLU A 538 -1.02 -31.47 9.06
CA GLU A 538 0.02 -31.19 8.06
C GLU A 538 0.64 -29.80 8.27
N SER A 539 -0.17 -28.79 8.59
CA SER A 539 0.32 -27.45 8.90
C SER A 539 1.15 -27.43 10.18
N LYS A 540 0.72 -28.17 11.21
CA LYS A 540 1.46 -28.33 12.48
C LYS A 540 2.80 -29.01 12.27
N ASP A 541 2.82 -30.09 11.49
CA ASP A 541 4.06 -30.82 11.17
C ASP A 541 5.05 -29.94 10.38
N THR A 542 4.54 -29.14 9.44
CA THR A 542 5.35 -28.17 8.69
C THR A 542 5.99 -27.14 9.62
N VAL A 543 5.22 -26.54 10.53
CA VAL A 543 5.75 -25.58 11.52
C VAL A 543 6.76 -26.24 12.43
N ALA A 544 6.48 -27.46 12.94
CA ALA A 544 7.39 -28.19 13.82
C ALA A 544 8.71 -28.50 13.11
N THR A 545 8.66 -28.92 11.85
CA THR A 545 9.84 -29.17 11.01
C THR A 545 10.65 -27.89 10.84
N PHE A 546 10.01 -26.77 10.49
CA PHE A 546 10.68 -25.48 10.34
C PHE A 546 11.34 -25.03 11.66
N MET A 547 10.61 -25.09 12.78
CA MET A 547 11.15 -24.70 14.08
C MET A 547 12.34 -25.57 14.52
N SER A 548 12.41 -26.84 14.08
CA SER A 548 13.55 -27.71 14.37
C SER A 548 14.85 -27.30 13.67
N TRP A 549 14.75 -26.46 12.62
CA TRP A 549 15.92 -25.93 11.88
C TRP A 549 16.37 -24.57 12.38
N GLN A 550 15.54 -23.89 13.16
CA GLN A 550 15.95 -22.63 13.76
C GLN A 550 16.99 -22.93 14.86
N PRO A 551 18.13 -22.23 14.92
CA PRO A 551 19.01 -22.33 16.06
C PRO A 551 18.23 -21.96 17.31
N ALA A 552 18.44 -22.72 18.38
CA ALA A 552 17.81 -22.43 19.67
C ALA A 552 18.02 -20.92 19.97
N GLN A 553 16.94 -20.19 20.09
CA GLN A 553 17.02 -18.78 20.48
C GLN A 553 17.64 -18.73 21.89
N GLN A 554 18.93 -18.34 21.95
CA GLN A 554 19.64 -18.08 23.20
C GLN A 554 19.23 -16.73 23.78
#